data_334f652969efdd2f7abf9a7257f7544a
#
_entry.id   334f652969efdd2f7abf9a7257f7544a
#
_cell.length_a   1.000
_cell.length_b   1.000
_cell.length_c   1.000
_cell.angle_alpha   90.00
_cell.angle_beta   90.00
_cell.angle_gamma   90.00
#
_symmetry.space_group_name_H-M   'P 1'
#
loop_
_entity.id
_entity.type
_entity.pdbx_description
1 polymer ?
#
loop_
_entity_poly.entity_id
_entity_poly.type
_entity_poly.pdbx_seq_one_letter_code
_entity_poly.pdbx_strand_id
1 'polypeptide(L)'
;QRQMCIRDSLMSLDLPLPKQVFGHPWLLQGDGKMSKSKGNVIYADELVDFFGVDAVRYFVLHEMPFENDGVITWELMVERLNSELANTLGNLVNRTISMSNKYFGGVVENKGVTEPVDDDLKNFILSVPAKVNEKMDKLRVADAMTEVFTIFKRCNKYIDETMPWALAKDEEKKDRLATVLYNLVEGICIGAVLLKSFMPETTERILAQLNAQDRELEDLKTFGLYPSGNKVTEKPEILFARLDLKEVLAKVAELHPPKAEEPLSLIHI
;
A
#
# COMPACT_ATOMS: atom_id res chain seq x y z
N GLN A 1 -32.67 4.69 -12.45
CA GLN A 1 -33.10 3.69 -13.45
C GLN A 1 -32.35 2.38 -13.36
N ARG A 2 -30.99 2.37 -13.29
CA ARG A 2 -30.22 1.12 -13.14
C ARG A 2 -30.59 0.34 -11.89
N GLN A 3 -30.74 1.00 -10.75
CA GLN A 3 -31.13 0.33 -9.50
C GLN A 3 -32.53 -0.27 -9.59
N MET A 4 -33.47 0.40 -10.26
CA MET A 4 -34.80 -0.14 -10.51
C MET A 4 -34.73 -1.38 -11.43
N CYS A 5 -33.97 -1.30 -12.51
CA CYS A 5 -33.79 -2.46 -13.43
C CYS A 5 -33.12 -3.66 -12.73
N ILE A 6 -32.14 -3.45 -11.89
CA ILE A 6 -31.49 -4.54 -11.11
C ILE A 6 -32.51 -5.20 -10.18
N ARG A 7 -33.27 -4.39 -9.42
CA ARG A 7 -34.31 -4.90 -8.53
C ARG A 7 -35.38 -5.69 -9.29
N ASP A 8 -35.89 -5.14 -10.35
CA ASP A 8 -36.96 -5.76 -11.14
C ASP A 8 -36.50 -7.07 -11.83
N SER A 9 -35.23 -7.11 -12.28
CA SER A 9 -34.63 -8.34 -12.82
C SER A 9 -34.47 -9.42 -11.76
N LEU A 10 -33.99 -9.07 -10.57
CA LEU A 10 -33.86 -10.02 -9.46
C LEU A 10 -35.24 -10.55 -9.02
N MET A 11 -36.26 -9.69 -8.94
CA MET A 11 -37.60 -10.08 -8.58
C MET A 11 -38.23 -11.02 -9.65
N SER A 12 -37.99 -10.75 -10.92
CA SER A 12 -38.53 -11.61 -12.01
C SER A 12 -37.83 -12.97 -12.07
N LEU A 13 -36.64 -13.09 -11.48
CA LEU A 13 -35.88 -14.36 -11.38
C LEU A 13 -36.05 -15.08 -10.04
N ASP A 14 -36.93 -14.59 -9.16
CA ASP A 14 -37.09 -15.06 -7.78
C ASP A 14 -35.80 -15.11 -6.98
N LEU A 15 -34.88 -14.16 -7.28
CA LEU A 15 -33.61 -14.00 -6.56
C LEU A 15 -33.76 -13.02 -5.39
N PRO A 16 -32.99 -13.19 -4.33
CA PRO A 16 -33.00 -12.27 -3.19
C PRO A 16 -32.58 -10.86 -3.61
N LEU A 17 -33.27 -9.85 -3.10
CA LEU A 17 -32.93 -8.46 -3.31
C LEU A 17 -31.65 -8.07 -2.54
N PRO A 18 -30.89 -7.08 -3.05
CA PRO A 18 -29.75 -6.53 -2.33
C PRO A 18 -30.16 -6.04 -0.94
N LYS A 19 -29.40 -6.41 0.09
CA LYS A 19 -29.64 -5.96 1.47
C LYS A 19 -29.23 -4.49 1.69
N GLN A 20 -28.30 -4.02 0.86
CA GLN A 20 -27.77 -2.66 0.94
C GLN A 20 -27.41 -2.17 -0.46
N VAL A 21 -27.66 -0.91 -0.73
CA VAL A 21 -27.14 -0.18 -1.89
C VAL A 21 -26.20 0.88 -1.34
N PHE A 22 -24.94 0.82 -1.78
CA PHE A 22 -23.90 1.73 -1.35
C PHE A 22 -23.44 2.58 -2.52
N GLY A 23 -23.49 3.91 -2.35
CA GLY A 23 -22.98 4.87 -3.32
C GLY A 23 -21.67 5.47 -2.82
N HIS A 24 -20.73 5.67 -3.71
CA HIS A 24 -19.49 6.38 -3.41
C HIS A 24 -19.48 7.76 -4.11
N PRO A 25 -18.68 8.73 -3.62
CA PRO A 25 -18.56 10.07 -4.20
C PRO A 25 -17.89 10.06 -5.58
N TRP A 26 -17.74 11.25 -6.15
CA TRP A 26 -17.08 11.43 -7.44
C TRP A 26 -15.55 11.42 -7.28
N LEU A 27 -14.89 11.00 -8.34
CA LEU A 27 -13.46 11.26 -8.55
C LEU A 27 -13.34 12.49 -9.47
N LEU A 28 -12.77 13.56 -8.93
CA LEU A 28 -12.62 14.84 -9.62
C LEU A 28 -11.18 14.97 -10.13
N GLN A 29 -10.99 15.65 -11.25
CA GLN A 29 -9.68 16.10 -11.69
C GLN A 29 -9.52 17.59 -11.37
N GLY A 30 -8.57 17.91 -10.49
CA GLY A 30 -8.41 19.27 -10.00
C GLY A 30 -9.69 19.74 -9.29
N ASP A 31 -10.29 20.82 -9.78
CA ASP A 31 -11.48 21.44 -9.21
C ASP A 31 -12.80 21.03 -9.89
N GLY A 32 -12.77 20.06 -10.81
CA GLY A 32 -13.94 19.78 -11.61
C GLY A 32 -14.16 18.31 -11.99
N LYS A 33 -15.40 18.03 -12.42
CA LYS A 33 -15.78 16.73 -12.95
C LYS A 33 -15.03 16.44 -14.24
N MET A 34 -14.51 15.21 -14.36
CA MET A 34 -13.93 14.72 -15.60
C MET A 34 -14.98 14.68 -16.72
N SER A 35 -14.63 15.19 -17.90
CA SER A 35 -15.50 15.20 -19.07
C SER A 35 -14.68 15.06 -20.33
N LYS A 36 -15.10 14.15 -21.22
CA LYS A 36 -14.47 13.97 -22.54
C LYS A 36 -14.47 15.24 -23.38
N SER A 37 -15.51 16.05 -23.28
CA SER A 37 -15.64 17.33 -24.01
C SER A 37 -14.66 18.40 -23.52
N LYS A 38 -14.28 18.36 -22.23
CA LYS A 38 -13.27 19.25 -21.65
C LYS A 38 -11.84 18.74 -21.86
N GLY A 39 -11.68 17.49 -22.27
CA GLY A 39 -10.35 16.88 -22.45
C GLY A 39 -9.59 16.64 -21.15
N ASN A 40 -10.27 16.64 -20.00
CA ASN A 40 -9.67 16.49 -18.67
C ASN A 40 -9.93 15.09 -18.08
N VAL A 41 -10.07 14.05 -18.89
CA VAL A 41 -10.24 12.70 -18.41
C VAL A 41 -8.88 12.06 -18.23
N ILE A 42 -8.66 11.50 -17.05
CA ILE A 42 -7.52 10.62 -16.77
C ILE A 42 -8.04 9.19 -16.86
N TYR A 43 -7.45 8.38 -17.72
CA TYR A 43 -7.87 7.00 -17.92
C TYR A 43 -7.10 6.05 -17.00
N ALA A 44 -7.79 5.01 -16.52
CA ALA A 44 -7.20 4.06 -15.58
C ALA A 44 -6.06 3.23 -16.20
N ASP A 45 -6.15 2.89 -17.47
CA ASP A 45 -5.11 2.21 -18.23
C ASP A 45 -3.84 3.06 -18.34
N GLU A 46 -3.95 4.35 -18.63
CA GLU A 46 -2.81 5.28 -18.62
C GLU A 46 -2.13 5.32 -17.24
N LEU A 47 -2.91 5.41 -16.17
CA LEU A 47 -2.35 5.38 -14.81
C LEU A 47 -1.60 4.08 -14.52
N VAL A 48 -2.16 2.95 -14.98
CA VAL A 48 -1.52 1.64 -14.80
C VAL A 48 -0.22 1.54 -15.59
N ASP A 49 -0.16 2.07 -16.80
CA ASP A 49 1.04 2.09 -17.63
C ASP A 49 2.16 2.95 -17.00
N PHE A 50 1.79 4.05 -16.29
CA PHE A 50 2.76 4.90 -15.60
C PHE A 50 3.24 4.33 -14.27
N PHE A 51 2.33 3.78 -13.47
CA PHE A 51 2.57 3.53 -12.05
C PHE A 51 2.45 2.05 -11.65
N GLY A 52 1.87 1.21 -12.50
CA GLY A 52 1.52 -0.17 -12.17
C GLY A 52 0.18 -0.29 -11.43
N VAL A 53 -0.42 -1.48 -11.54
CA VAL A 53 -1.79 -1.75 -11.04
C VAL A 53 -1.91 -1.46 -9.53
N ASP A 54 -1.00 -1.97 -8.72
CA ASP A 54 -1.10 -1.85 -7.26
C ASP A 54 -0.92 -0.43 -6.76
N ALA A 55 -0.09 0.37 -7.44
CA ALA A 55 0.07 1.78 -7.11
C ALA A 55 -1.22 2.58 -7.40
N VAL A 56 -1.88 2.29 -8.52
CA VAL A 56 -3.18 2.89 -8.86
C VAL A 56 -4.26 2.44 -7.88
N ARG A 57 -4.30 1.14 -7.52
CA ARG A 57 -5.22 0.61 -6.51
C ARG A 57 -5.02 1.29 -5.16
N TYR A 58 -3.76 1.41 -4.72
CA TYR A 58 -3.43 2.14 -3.50
C TYR A 58 -4.02 3.55 -3.53
N PHE A 59 -3.73 4.32 -4.58
CA PHE A 59 -4.17 5.70 -4.68
C PHE A 59 -5.70 5.82 -4.63
N VAL A 60 -6.40 5.07 -5.48
CA VAL A 60 -7.86 5.15 -5.58
C VAL A 60 -8.54 4.71 -4.28
N LEU A 61 -8.04 3.65 -3.63
CA LEU A 61 -8.64 3.15 -2.39
C LEU A 61 -8.30 4.02 -1.18
N HIS A 62 -7.16 4.72 -1.19
CA HIS A 62 -6.71 5.55 -0.08
C HIS A 62 -7.23 7.00 -0.18
N GLU A 63 -7.19 7.62 -1.38
CA GLU A 63 -7.50 9.04 -1.57
C GLU A 63 -8.98 9.31 -1.90
N MET A 64 -9.80 8.25 -1.97
CA MET A 64 -11.25 8.37 -2.17
C MET A 64 -12.03 7.91 -0.93
N PRO A 65 -12.07 8.73 0.13
CA PRO A 65 -12.94 8.45 1.26
C PRO A 65 -14.40 8.49 0.81
N PHE A 66 -15.22 7.56 1.30
CA PHE A 66 -16.62 7.47 0.84
C PHE A 66 -17.54 8.58 1.34
N GLU A 67 -17.04 9.46 2.18
CA GLU A 67 -17.80 10.60 2.72
C GLU A 67 -17.69 11.86 1.87
N ASN A 68 -16.63 12.00 1.05
CA ASN A 68 -16.34 13.20 0.26
C ASN A 68 -15.82 12.83 -1.12
N ASP A 69 -15.95 13.76 -2.07
CA ASP A 69 -15.36 13.63 -3.39
C ASP A 69 -13.84 13.52 -3.29
N GLY A 70 -13.26 12.58 -4.03
CA GLY A 70 -11.81 12.42 -4.16
C GLY A 70 -11.27 13.28 -5.30
N VAL A 71 -10.02 13.70 -5.17
CA VAL A 71 -9.32 14.45 -6.22
C VAL A 71 -8.13 13.64 -6.72
N ILE A 72 -7.98 13.57 -8.03
CA ILE A 72 -6.81 12.99 -8.69
C ILE A 72 -6.09 14.04 -9.50
N THR A 73 -4.78 14.18 -9.26
CA THR A 73 -3.84 14.91 -10.11
C THR A 73 -2.55 14.11 -10.23
N TRP A 74 -1.78 14.36 -11.26
CA TRP A 74 -0.49 13.69 -11.45
C TRP A 74 0.48 14.03 -10.31
N GLU A 75 0.45 15.26 -9.82
CA GLU A 75 1.25 15.73 -8.71
C GLU A 75 0.92 14.99 -7.41
N LEU A 76 -0.38 14.86 -7.11
CA LEU A 76 -0.83 14.16 -5.91
C LEU A 76 -0.50 12.67 -5.98
N MET A 77 -0.65 12.05 -7.16
CA MET A 77 -0.23 10.66 -7.38
C MET A 77 1.26 10.49 -7.06
N VAL A 78 2.14 11.28 -7.70
CA VAL A 78 3.59 11.19 -7.47
C VAL A 78 3.96 11.44 -6.02
N GLU A 79 3.35 12.43 -5.37
CA GLU A 79 3.58 12.71 -3.95
C GLU A 79 3.23 11.52 -3.05
N ARG A 80 2.03 10.96 -3.23
CA ARG A 80 1.56 9.84 -2.42
C ARG A 80 2.37 8.56 -2.64
N LEU A 81 2.65 8.24 -3.91
CA LEU A 81 3.46 7.07 -4.26
C LEU A 81 4.88 7.18 -3.69
N ASN A 82 5.49 8.36 -3.75
CA ASN A 82 6.81 8.58 -3.18
C ASN A 82 6.81 8.50 -1.64
N SER A 83 5.85 9.12 -0.98
CA SER A 83 5.84 9.20 0.49
C SER A 83 5.45 7.87 1.13
N GLU A 84 4.42 7.22 0.66
CA GLU A 84 3.86 6.03 1.31
C GLU A 84 4.42 4.73 0.71
N LEU A 85 4.42 4.59 -0.63
CA LEU A 85 4.85 3.34 -1.25
C LEU A 85 6.37 3.23 -1.34
N ALA A 86 7.06 4.23 -1.87
CA ALA A 86 8.51 4.16 -1.99
C ALA A 86 9.22 4.35 -0.65
N ASN A 87 8.90 5.41 0.11
CA ASN A 87 9.63 5.72 1.34
C ASN A 87 9.17 4.90 2.53
N THR A 88 7.85 4.72 2.75
CA THR A 88 7.37 4.00 3.94
C THR A 88 7.47 2.50 3.76
N LEU A 89 6.88 1.94 2.69
CA LEU A 89 6.83 0.49 2.48
C LEU A 89 8.08 -0.05 1.79
N GLY A 90 8.40 0.46 0.60
CA GLY A 90 9.50 -0.06 -0.23
C GLY A 90 10.85 0.05 0.46
N ASN A 91 11.13 1.21 1.07
CA ASN A 91 12.37 1.42 1.82
C ASN A 91 12.47 0.52 3.07
N LEU A 92 11.35 0.31 3.80
CA LEU A 92 11.33 -0.59 4.96
C LEU A 92 11.74 -2.03 4.56
N VAL A 93 11.08 -2.58 3.53
CA VAL A 93 11.35 -3.94 3.05
C VAL A 93 12.80 -4.06 2.58
N ASN A 94 13.26 -3.13 1.74
CA ASN A 94 14.63 -3.12 1.22
C ASN A 94 15.67 -3.01 2.35
N ARG A 95 15.51 -2.08 3.28
CA ARG A 95 16.43 -1.91 4.43
C ARG A 95 16.49 -3.16 5.30
N THR A 96 15.35 -3.78 5.58
CA THR A 96 15.29 -4.98 6.42
C THR A 96 16.02 -6.14 5.76
N ILE A 97 15.77 -6.40 4.47
CA ILE A 97 16.46 -7.45 3.71
C ILE A 97 17.95 -7.14 3.59
N SER A 98 18.32 -5.90 3.29
CA SER A 98 19.72 -5.49 3.15
C SER A 98 20.50 -5.63 4.46
N MET A 99 19.89 -5.29 5.60
CA MET A 99 20.50 -5.50 6.91
C MET A 99 20.64 -6.99 7.25
N SER A 100 19.62 -7.81 6.95
CA SER A 100 19.68 -9.27 7.13
C SER A 100 20.79 -9.90 6.31
N ASN A 101 20.95 -9.51 5.05
CA ASN A 101 22.03 -9.96 4.18
C ASN A 101 23.39 -9.51 4.70
N LYS A 102 23.52 -8.24 5.08
CA LYS A 102 24.80 -7.66 5.52
C LYS A 102 25.32 -8.26 6.80
N TYR A 103 24.45 -8.53 7.77
CA TYR A 103 24.87 -8.92 9.12
C TYR A 103 24.79 -10.43 9.36
N PHE A 104 23.89 -11.14 8.66
CA PHE A 104 23.63 -12.57 8.88
C PHE A 104 23.57 -13.39 7.57
N GLY A 105 24.11 -12.87 6.46
CA GLY A 105 24.07 -13.59 5.18
C GLY A 105 22.64 -13.92 4.70
N GLY A 106 21.66 -13.11 5.10
CA GLY A 106 20.25 -13.25 4.75
C GLY A 106 19.46 -14.15 5.71
N VAL A 107 20.09 -14.84 6.64
CA VAL A 107 19.40 -15.68 7.62
C VAL A 107 18.72 -14.82 8.68
N VAL A 108 17.43 -15.07 8.90
CA VAL A 108 16.60 -14.36 9.89
C VAL A 108 16.27 -15.31 11.02
N GLU A 109 16.79 -15.04 12.19
CA GLU A 109 16.72 -15.97 13.32
C GLU A 109 16.23 -15.24 14.59
N ASN A 110 15.27 -15.85 15.28
CA ASN A 110 14.81 -15.35 16.57
C ASN A 110 15.69 -15.91 17.69
N LYS A 111 16.53 -15.06 18.26
CA LYS A 111 17.39 -15.42 19.41
C LYS A 111 16.74 -15.19 20.77
N GLY A 112 15.54 -14.60 20.81
CA GLY A 112 14.80 -14.40 22.05
C GLY A 112 15.37 -13.35 22.98
N VAL A 113 16.33 -12.53 22.55
CA VAL A 113 16.88 -11.42 23.34
C VAL A 113 15.95 -10.21 23.17
N THR A 114 15.05 -10.02 24.11
CA THR A 114 13.97 -9.02 24.04
C THR A 114 14.23 -7.83 24.97
N GLU A 115 13.67 -6.68 24.57
CA GLU A 115 13.59 -5.44 25.33
C GLU A 115 12.15 -4.91 25.33
N PRO A 116 11.77 -4.00 26.23
CA PRO A 116 10.39 -3.47 26.30
C PRO A 116 9.86 -2.92 24.97
N VAL A 117 10.72 -2.33 24.14
CA VAL A 117 10.35 -1.80 22.80
C VAL A 117 9.85 -2.90 21.84
N ASP A 118 10.26 -4.15 22.04
CA ASP A 118 9.78 -5.28 21.24
C ASP A 118 8.33 -5.64 21.58
N ASP A 119 8.00 -5.61 22.86
CA ASP A 119 6.63 -5.89 23.32
C ASP A 119 5.70 -4.77 22.87
N ASP A 120 6.16 -3.51 22.91
CA ASP A 120 5.42 -2.37 22.34
C ASP A 120 5.15 -2.55 20.85
N LEU A 121 6.17 -2.99 20.08
CA LEU A 121 6.01 -3.28 18.64
C LEU A 121 5.00 -4.39 18.42
N LYS A 122 5.17 -5.54 19.10
CA LYS A 122 4.31 -6.73 18.96
C LYS A 122 2.86 -6.42 19.31
N ASN A 123 2.63 -5.81 20.47
CA ASN A 123 1.29 -5.44 20.92
C ASN A 123 0.62 -4.46 19.95
N PHE A 124 1.37 -3.48 19.43
CA PHE A 124 0.86 -2.55 18.43
C PHE A 124 0.43 -3.30 17.17
N ILE A 125 1.33 -4.11 16.58
CA ILE A 125 1.04 -4.85 15.33
C ILE A 125 -0.17 -5.77 15.50
N LEU A 126 -0.25 -6.53 16.59
CA LEU A 126 -1.37 -7.44 16.86
C LEU A 126 -2.71 -6.72 17.10
N SER A 127 -2.68 -5.43 17.44
CA SER A 127 -3.90 -4.62 17.58
C SER A 127 -4.51 -4.18 16.25
N VAL A 128 -3.72 -4.14 15.17
CA VAL A 128 -4.13 -3.54 13.88
C VAL A 128 -5.15 -4.39 13.13
N PRO A 129 -5.08 -5.73 13.04
CA PRO A 129 -6.06 -6.53 12.31
C PRO A 129 -7.50 -6.28 12.75
N ALA A 130 -7.74 -6.14 14.05
CA ALA A 130 -9.08 -5.84 14.58
C ALA A 130 -9.58 -4.44 14.14
N LYS A 131 -8.69 -3.45 14.11
CA LYS A 131 -9.02 -2.10 13.64
C LYS A 131 -9.33 -2.08 12.14
N VAL A 132 -8.54 -2.80 11.34
CA VAL A 132 -8.78 -2.96 9.90
C VAL A 132 -10.16 -3.57 9.66
N ASN A 133 -10.49 -4.67 10.34
CA ASN A 133 -11.79 -5.31 10.22
C ASN A 133 -12.93 -4.37 10.61
N GLU A 134 -12.81 -3.65 11.73
CA GLU A 134 -13.81 -2.65 12.16
C GLU A 134 -14.06 -1.59 11.08
N LYS A 135 -13.00 -1.09 10.42
CA LYS A 135 -13.13 -0.11 9.34
C LYS A 135 -13.77 -0.73 8.09
N MET A 136 -13.35 -1.95 7.72
CA MET A 136 -13.91 -2.66 6.57
C MET A 136 -15.40 -2.99 6.76
N ASP A 137 -15.83 -3.40 7.94
CA ASP A 137 -17.24 -3.66 8.27
C ASP A 137 -18.11 -2.39 8.10
N LYS A 138 -17.51 -1.22 8.29
CA LYS A 138 -18.14 0.09 8.09
C LYS A 138 -17.94 0.64 6.68
N LEU A 139 -17.37 -0.14 5.76
CA LEU A 139 -17.03 0.28 4.38
C LEU A 139 -16.06 1.47 4.31
N ARG A 140 -15.28 1.72 5.37
CA ARG A 140 -14.26 2.77 5.46
C ARG A 140 -12.92 2.27 4.93
N VAL A 141 -12.87 2.00 3.62
CA VAL A 141 -11.73 1.34 2.96
C VAL A 141 -10.44 2.17 3.08
N ALA A 142 -10.51 3.49 2.87
CA ALA A 142 -9.36 4.39 2.99
C ALA A 142 -8.76 4.35 4.41
N ASP A 143 -9.62 4.38 5.44
CA ASP A 143 -9.17 4.28 6.83
C ASP A 143 -8.58 2.91 7.14
N ALA A 144 -9.18 1.83 6.63
CA ALA A 144 -8.65 0.48 6.81
C ALA A 144 -7.23 0.36 6.23
N MET A 145 -7.01 0.90 5.03
CA MET A 145 -5.68 0.94 4.41
C MET A 145 -4.70 1.79 5.23
N THR A 146 -5.15 2.93 5.73
CA THR A 146 -4.34 3.77 6.64
C THR A 146 -3.90 2.99 7.89
N GLU A 147 -4.80 2.21 8.51
CA GLU A 147 -4.45 1.35 9.65
C GLU A 147 -3.37 0.32 9.26
N VAL A 148 -3.45 -0.31 8.09
CA VAL A 148 -2.40 -1.25 7.62
C VAL A 148 -1.06 -0.53 7.53
N PHE A 149 -1.01 0.67 6.96
CA PHE A 149 0.23 1.44 6.83
C PHE A 149 0.83 1.88 8.18
N THR A 150 0.02 1.93 9.26
CA THR A 150 0.56 2.18 10.61
C THR A 150 1.54 1.08 11.06
N ILE A 151 1.38 -0.17 10.60
CA ILE A 151 2.34 -1.25 10.87
C ILE A 151 3.71 -0.91 10.28
N PHE A 152 3.75 -0.51 9.01
CA PHE A 152 5.01 -0.18 8.34
C PHE A 152 5.68 1.06 8.95
N LYS A 153 4.88 2.07 9.31
CA LYS A 153 5.35 3.26 10.04
C LYS A 153 5.92 2.88 11.41
N ARG A 154 5.25 1.99 12.14
CA ARG A 154 5.74 1.50 13.45
C ARG A 154 7.03 0.67 13.31
N CYS A 155 7.14 -0.16 12.26
CA CYS A 155 8.38 -0.88 11.96
C CYS A 155 9.53 0.07 11.61
N ASN A 156 9.31 1.12 10.81
CA ASN A 156 10.32 2.13 10.55
C ASN A 156 10.77 2.83 11.84
N LYS A 157 9.83 3.23 12.70
CA LYS A 157 10.14 3.82 14.00
C LYS A 157 10.95 2.85 14.89
N TYR A 158 10.61 1.56 14.87
CA TYR A 158 11.34 0.53 15.62
C TYR A 158 12.80 0.38 15.14
N ILE A 159 13.07 0.53 13.84
CA ILE A 159 14.44 0.61 13.32
C ILE A 159 15.20 1.78 13.94
N ASP A 160 14.57 2.94 14.05
CA ASP A 160 15.22 4.14 14.62
C ASP A 160 15.42 4.02 16.14
N GLU A 161 14.49 3.37 16.86
CA GLU A 161 14.57 3.11 18.29
C GLU A 161 15.66 2.10 18.64
N THR A 162 15.80 1.03 17.85
CA THR A 162 16.73 -0.10 18.11
C THR A 162 18.11 0.11 17.50
N MET A 163 18.24 1.01 16.53
CA MET A 163 19.48 1.34 15.83
C MET A 163 20.31 0.10 15.43
N PRO A 164 19.83 -0.77 14.54
CA PRO A 164 20.50 -2.03 14.18
C PRO A 164 21.95 -1.85 13.74
N TRP A 165 22.28 -0.72 13.11
CA TRP A 165 23.66 -0.38 12.71
C TRP A 165 24.60 -0.11 13.89
N ALA A 166 24.06 0.28 15.05
CA ALA A 166 24.82 0.43 16.27
C ALA A 166 25.01 -0.91 16.98
N LEU A 167 23.95 -1.75 17.04
CA LEU A 167 24.03 -3.12 17.56
C LEU A 167 25.05 -3.98 16.78
N ALA A 168 25.13 -3.79 15.47
CA ALA A 168 26.06 -4.53 14.60
C ALA A 168 27.55 -4.24 14.86
N LYS A 169 27.90 -3.21 15.61
CA LYS A 169 29.30 -2.88 15.97
C LYS A 169 29.81 -3.66 17.20
N ASP A 170 28.90 -4.30 17.92
CA ASP A 170 29.16 -4.98 19.17
C ASP A 170 28.81 -6.47 19.02
N GLU A 171 29.82 -7.33 19.05
CA GLU A 171 29.61 -8.78 18.91
C GLU A 171 28.75 -9.39 20.04
N GLU A 172 28.78 -8.79 21.25
CA GLU A 172 27.94 -9.25 22.36
C GLU A 172 26.46 -8.96 22.13
N LYS A 173 26.13 -8.00 21.25
CA LYS A 173 24.75 -7.62 20.88
C LYS A 173 24.23 -8.28 19.63
N LYS A 174 24.97 -9.25 19.09
CA LYS A 174 24.61 -9.91 17.84
C LYS A 174 23.28 -10.67 17.92
N ASP A 175 23.03 -11.36 19.04
CA ASP A 175 21.76 -12.06 19.27
C ASP A 175 20.59 -11.07 19.44
N ARG A 176 20.85 -9.91 20.04
CA ARG A 176 19.86 -8.81 20.08
C ARG A 176 19.52 -8.30 18.69
N LEU A 177 20.54 -8.06 17.86
CA LEU A 177 20.37 -7.63 16.47
C LEU A 177 19.56 -8.66 15.66
N ALA A 178 19.84 -9.96 15.84
CA ALA A 178 19.09 -11.03 15.17
C ALA A 178 17.60 -10.99 15.55
N THR A 179 17.29 -10.82 16.83
CA THR A 179 15.92 -10.67 17.32
C THR A 179 15.22 -9.44 16.74
N VAL A 180 15.92 -8.30 16.65
CA VAL A 180 15.39 -7.08 16.04
C VAL A 180 15.02 -7.29 14.57
N LEU A 181 15.90 -7.92 13.78
CA LEU A 181 15.63 -8.20 12.37
C LEU A 181 14.48 -9.20 12.20
N TYR A 182 14.40 -10.22 13.07
CA TYR A 182 13.27 -11.14 13.09
C TYR A 182 11.95 -10.43 13.34
N ASN A 183 11.88 -9.56 14.33
CA ASN A 183 10.67 -8.79 14.64
C ASN A 183 10.23 -7.88 13.49
N LEU A 184 11.20 -7.28 12.76
CA LEU A 184 10.91 -6.48 11.57
C LEU A 184 10.32 -7.33 10.44
N VAL A 185 10.94 -8.49 10.14
CA VAL A 185 10.44 -9.40 9.11
C VAL A 185 9.03 -9.88 9.44
N GLU A 186 8.79 -10.30 10.69
CA GLU A 186 7.46 -10.74 11.12
C GLU A 186 6.42 -9.61 11.00
N GLY A 187 6.76 -8.41 11.44
CA GLY A 187 5.88 -7.25 11.32
C GLY A 187 5.55 -6.91 9.86
N ILE A 188 6.53 -7.00 8.96
CA ILE A 188 6.32 -6.81 7.51
C ILE A 188 5.41 -7.90 6.95
N CYS A 189 5.59 -9.16 7.34
CA CYS A 189 4.72 -10.28 6.91
C CYS A 189 3.26 -10.05 7.32
N ILE A 190 3.00 -9.66 8.57
CA ILE A 190 1.64 -9.37 9.06
C ILE A 190 1.04 -8.20 8.27
N GLY A 191 1.80 -7.12 8.07
CA GLY A 191 1.35 -5.98 7.28
C GLY A 191 1.09 -6.34 5.81
N ALA A 192 1.92 -7.19 5.20
CA ALA A 192 1.76 -7.65 3.83
C ALA A 192 0.49 -8.48 3.65
N VAL A 193 0.18 -9.40 4.58
CA VAL A 193 -1.06 -10.19 4.52
C VAL A 193 -2.30 -9.30 4.60
N LEU A 194 -2.31 -8.30 5.50
CA LEU A 194 -3.40 -7.31 5.55
C LEU A 194 -3.49 -6.47 4.28
N LEU A 195 -2.37 -6.21 3.63
CA LEU A 195 -2.30 -5.44 2.39
C LEU A 195 -2.81 -6.20 1.16
N LYS A 196 -2.87 -7.54 1.21
CA LYS A 196 -3.19 -8.44 0.09
C LYS A 196 -4.49 -8.08 -0.62
N SER A 197 -5.54 -7.72 0.12
CA SER A 197 -6.83 -7.33 -0.47
C SER A 197 -6.77 -6.01 -1.25
N PHE A 198 -5.82 -5.15 -0.92
CA PHE A 198 -5.65 -3.83 -1.53
C PHE A 198 -4.61 -3.86 -2.66
N MET A 199 -3.48 -4.52 -2.43
CA MET A 199 -2.30 -4.54 -3.30
C MET A 199 -1.75 -5.97 -3.44
N PRO A 200 -2.45 -6.86 -4.19
CA PRO A 200 -2.13 -8.28 -4.23
C PRO A 200 -0.74 -8.59 -4.79
N GLU A 201 -0.35 -7.97 -5.92
CA GLU A 201 0.96 -8.21 -6.55
C GLU A 201 2.12 -7.75 -5.65
N THR A 202 1.95 -6.61 -4.98
CA THR A 202 2.94 -6.10 -4.02
C THR A 202 3.10 -7.05 -2.84
N THR A 203 2.00 -7.60 -2.34
CA THR A 203 2.05 -8.59 -1.25
C THR A 203 2.82 -9.83 -1.67
N GLU A 204 2.52 -10.40 -2.84
CA GLU A 204 3.25 -11.57 -3.36
C GLU A 204 4.75 -11.29 -3.48
N ARG A 205 5.14 -10.13 -4.01
CA ARG A 205 6.53 -9.72 -4.14
C ARG A 205 7.22 -9.53 -2.78
N ILE A 206 6.53 -8.99 -1.77
CA ILE A 206 7.07 -8.87 -0.40
C ILE A 206 7.30 -10.26 0.20
N LEU A 207 6.29 -11.13 0.18
CA LEU A 207 6.39 -12.46 0.77
C LEU A 207 7.45 -13.31 0.06
N ALA A 208 7.55 -13.24 -1.27
CA ALA A 208 8.58 -13.92 -2.04
C ALA A 208 9.99 -13.46 -1.65
N GLN A 209 10.23 -12.15 -1.51
CA GLN A 209 11.52 -11.61 -1.11
C GLN A 209 11.92 -11.99 0.32
N LEU A 210 10.94 -12.12 1.20
CA LEU A 210 11.16 -12.59 2.58
C LEU A 210 11.20 -14.10 2.70
N ASN A 211 10.95 -14.86 1.61
CA ASN A 211 10.76 -16.31 1.63
C ASN A 211 9.73 -16.73 2.70
N ALA A 212 8.66 -15.93 2.79
CA ALA A 212 7.58 -16.12 3.75
C ALA A 212 6.39 -16.82 3.09
N GLN A 213 5.73 -17.68 3.85
CA GLN A 213 4.47 -18.27 3.41
C GLN A 213 3.32 -17.28 3.58
N ASP A 214 2.33 -17.38 2.69
CA ASP A 214 1.06 -16.68 2.87
C ASP A 214 0.32 -17.21 4.11
N ARG A 215 -0.49 -16.36 4.73
CA ARG A 215 -1.20 -16.67 5.97
C ARG A 215 -2.67 -16.30 5.85
N GLU A 216 -3.48 -16.98 6.63
CA GLU A 216 -4.88 -16.61 6.78
C GLU A 216 -5.03 -15.43 7.76
N LEU A 217 -6.16 -14.72 7.69
CA LEU A 217 -6.40 -13.57 8.56
C LEU A 217 -6.45 -13.95 10.05
N GLU A 218 -6.83 -15.19 10.36
CA GLU A 218 -6.85 -15.74 11.72
C GLU A 218 -5.45 -15.84 12.33
N ASP A 219 -4.43 -16.11 11.51
CA ASP A 219 -3.03 -16.23 11.95
C ASP A 219 -2.46 -14.89 12.41
N LEU A 220 -3.04 -13.78 11.95
CA LEU A 220 -2.57 -12.43 12.29
C LEU A 220 -2.80 -12.04 13.76
N LYS A 221 -3.44 -12.89 14.54
CA LYS A 221 -3.59 -12.76 16.00
C LYS A 221 -2.35 -13.23 16.76
N THR A 222 -1.41 -13.87 16.07
CA THR A 222 -0.20 -14.46 16.65
C THR A 222 1.03 -13.83 16.04
N PHE A 223 1.95 -13.33 16.88
CA PHE A 223 3.24 -12.84 16.47
C PHE A 223 4.30 -13.94 16.58
N GLY A 224 5.20 -14.03 15.59
CA GLY A 224 6.30 -14.98 15.63
C GLY A 224 6.06 -16.26 14.82
N LEU A 225 5.21 -16.20 13.82
CA LEU A 225 4.95 -17.33 12.90
C LEU A 225 5.94 -17.39 11.74
N TYR A 226 6.77 -16.38 11.52
CA TYR A 226 7.84 -16.47 10.53
C TYR A 226 8.86 -17.54 10.95
N PRO A 227 9.21 -18.51 10.08
CA PRO A 227 10.11 -19.59 10.47
C PRO A 227 11.51 -19.06 10.81
N SER A 228 11.93 -19.26 12.05
CA SER A 228 13.29 -18.91 12.48
C SER A 228 14.33 -19.74 11.72
N GLY A 229 15.35 -19.08 11.17
CA GLY A 229 16.36 -19.69 10.32
C GLY A 229 16.08 -19.60 8.83
N ASN A 230 14.94 -19.06 8.42
CA ASN A 230 14.66 -18.79 7.01
C ASN A 230 15.63 -17.74 6.45
N LYS A 231 15.90 -17.86 5.15
CA LYS A 231 16.78 -16.94 4.43
C LYS A 231 15.97 -16.05 3.49
N VAL A 232 16.12 -14.75 3.64
CA VAL A 232 15.54 -13.75 2.70
C VAL A 232 16.32 -13.74 1.38
N THR A 233 15.76 -13.12 0.34
CA THR A 233 16.44 -12.96 -0.95
C THR A 233 17.80 -12.27 -0.80
N GLU A 234 18.78 -12.69 -1.60
CA GLU A 234 20.11 -12.07 -1.59
C GLU A 234 20.12 -10.68 -2.20
N LYS A 235 19.31 -10.49 -3.24
CA LYS A 235 19.19 -9.22 -3.95
C LYS A 235 17.75 -8.72 -3.84
N PRO A 236 17.47 -7.78 -2.93
CA PRO A 236 16.12 -7.24 -2.82
C PRO A 236 15.72 -6.48 -4.08
N GLU A 237 14.54 -6.76 -4.56
CA GLU A 237 13.91 -6.02 -5.64
C GLU A 237 13.33 -4.71 -5.09
N ILE A 238 13.48 -3.63 -5.85
CA ILE A 238 12.83 -2.36 -5.53
C ILE A 238 11.34 -2.52 -5.81
N LEU A 239 10.52 -2.51 -4.77
CA LEU A 239 9.05 -2.63 -4.90
C LEU A 239 8.46 -1.41 -5.63
N PHE A 240 8.88 -0.23 -5.24
CA PHE A 240 8.45 1.05 -5.81
C PHE A 240 9.65 1.96 -5.98
N ALA A 241 9.97 2.30 -7.22
CA ALA A 241 10.98 3.30 -7.52
C ALA A 241 10.46 4.69 -7.16
N ARG A 242 11.36 5.56 -6.71
CA ARG A 242 11.02 6.97 -6.49
C ARG A 242 10.80 7.65 -7.85
N LEU A 243 9.70 8.37 -7.96
CA LEU A 243 9.27 9.06 -9.17
C LEU A 243 9.75 10.50 -9.15
N ASP A 244 10.23 10.99 -10.29
CA ASP A 244 10.48 12.42 -10.53
C ASP A 244 9.22 13.06 -11.13
N LEU A 245 8.66 14.05 -10.44
CA LEU A 245 7.46 14.73 -10.90
C LEU A 245 7.62 15.38 -12.27
N LYS A 246 8.78 15.97 -12.55
CA LYS A 246 9.02 16.66 -13.82
C LYS A 246 9.06 15.68 -14.99
N GLU A 247 9.67 14.50 -14.78
CA GLU A 247 9.71 13.43 -15.79
C GLU A 247 8.31 12.87 -16.06
N VAL A 248 7.50 12.67 -15.01
CA VAL A 248 6.11 12.20 -15.14
C VAL A 248 5.30 13.24 -15.93
N LEU A 249 5.34 14.51 -15.55
CA LEU A 249 4.58 15.56 -16.22
C LEU A 249 5.03 15.77 -17.69
N ALA A 250 6.33 15.61 -17.99
CA ALA A 250 6.84 15.68 -19.36
C ALA A 250 6.23 14.55 -20.21
N LYS A 251 6.22 13.32 -19.72
CA LYS A 251 5.61 12.18 -20.43
C LYS A 251 4.10 12.37 -20.63
N VAL A 252 3.40 12.87 -19.61
CA VAL A 252 1.97 13.18 -19.71
C VAL A 252 1.70 14.22 -20.78
N ALA A 253 2.51 15.28 -20.85
CA ALA A 253 2.39 16.31 -21.89
C ALA A 253 2.65 15.78 -23.30
N GLU A 254 3.53 14.79 -23.46
CA GLU A 254 3.75 14.12 -24.76
C GLU A 254 2.52 13.29 -25.19
N LEU A 255 1.84 12.62 -24.24
CA LEU A 255 0.64 11.82 -24.53
C LEU A 255 -0.60 12.68 -24.75
N HIS A 256 -0.68 13.80 -24.07
CA HIS A 256 -1.80 14.75 -24.14
C HIS A 256 -1.30 16.13 -24.60
N PRO A 257 -0.86 16.28 -25.86
CA PRO A 257 -0.45 17.58 -26.35
C PRO A 257 -1.63 18.57 -26.25
N PRO A 258 -1.39 19.81 -25.84
CA PRO A 258 -2.44 20.81 -25.77
C PRO A 258 -3.15 20.90 -27.13
N LYS A 259 -4.49 20.76 -27.12
CA LYS A 259 -5.27 20.96 -28.33
C LYS A 259 -4.95 22.37 -28.83
N ALA A 260 -4.51 22.47 -30.10
CA ALA A 260 -4.41 23.75 -30.76
C ALA A 260 -5.76 24.46 -30.61
N GLU A 261 -5.78 25.66 -30.03
CA GLU A 261 -7.00 26.49 -30.00
C GLU A 261 -7.49 26.61 -31.46
N GLU A 262 -8.62 25.97 -31.77
CA GLU A 262 -9.29 26.25 -33.03
C GLU A 262 -9.58 27.76 -33.04
N PRO A 263 -9.12 28.50 -34.07
CA PRO A 263 -9.41 29.90 -34.15
C PRO A 263 -10.96 30.03 -34.10
N LEU A 264 -11.47 30.83 -33.17
CA LEU A 264 -12.89 31.15 -33.09
C LEU A 264 -13.36 31.50 -34.49
N SER A 265 -14.07 30.59 -35.14
CA SER A 265 -14.72 30.92 -36.39
C SER A 265 -15.74 32.02 -36.06
N LEU A 266 -15.48 33.22 -36.54
CA LEU A 266 -16.44 34.30 -36.56
C LEU A 266 -17.68 33.77 -37.31
N ILE A 267 -18.66 33.29 -36.61
CA ILE A 267 -19.98 33.05 -37.14
C ILE A 267 -20.53 34.46 -37.37
N HIS A 268 -20.46 34.84 -38.62
CA HIS A 268 -21.18 36.05 -39.04
C HIS A 268 -22.66 35.83 -38.77
N ILE A 269 -23.20 36.79 -38.01
CA ILE A 269 -24.64 37.03 -37.78
C ILE A 269 -25.33 37.26 -39.11
#